data_c09377cc0b83d0af6fcb3c61f7d82363
#
_entry.id   c09377cc0b83d0af6fcb3c61f7d82363
#
_cell.length_a   1.000
_cell.length_b   1.000
_cell.length_c   1.000
_cell.angle_alpha   90.00
_cell.angle_beta   90.00
_cell.angle_gamma   90.00
#
_symmetry.space_group_name_H-M   'P 1'
#
loop_
_entity.id
_entity.type
_entity.pdbx_description
1 polymer ?
#
loop_
_entity_poly.entity_id
_entity_poly.type
_entity_poly.pdbx_seq_one_letter_code
_entity_poly.pdbx_strand_id
1 'polypeptide(L)'
;PGNSIDTDVIIPARYLKLVTFDRMGEFPFYDERFNSDGTQKEHPFNEPRYQGANILFVNKDFGIGSSREHAPQALMRWGIKAIVGESYASIFEGNCLLMGIPAVKTSKESIGSLMEILNTNPETEFTLDLDSKTISYSYPQNGGKRVVGIDIPEPYRRALTEGTWDSTRMLYANMDKVRQTAERLQQIRGF
;
A
#
# COMPACT_ATOMS: atom_id res chain seq x y z
N PRO A 1 12.58 -10.09 -1.81
CA PRO A 1 11.34 -10.79 -2.19
C PRO A 1 11.18 -12.07 -1.36
N GLY A 2 10.01 -12.23 -0.74
CA GLY A 2 9.66 -13.39 0.08
C GLY A 2 8.16 -13.56 0.14
N ASN A 3 7.70 -14.80 0.35
CA ASN A 3 6.29 -15.10 0.60
C ASN A 3 5.97 -14.88 2.07
N SER A 4 4.69 -14.68 2.37
CA SER A 4 4.15 -14.68 3.73
C SER A 4 4.85 -13.67 4.65
N ILE A 5 5.05 -12.46 4.13
CA ILE A 5 5.60 -11.35 4.92
C ILE A 5 4.59 -10.93 5.99
N ASP A 6 4.98 -11.09 7.26
CA ASP A 6 4.16 -10.74 8.41
C ASP A 6 4.13 -9.21 8.64
N THR A 7 3.04 -8.72 9.21
CA THR A 7 2.92 -7.30 9.59
C THR A 7 3.98 -6.86 10.61
N ASP A 8 4.48 -7.78 11.46
CA ASP A 8 5.60 -7.50 12.38
C ASP A 8 6.94 -7.34 11.65
N VAL A 9 7.10 -7.96 10.48
CA VAL A 9 8.25 -7.71 9.58
C VAL A 9 8.10 -6.36 8.90
N ILE A 10 6.88 -6.01 8.47
CA ILE A 10 6.62 -4.70 7.82
C ILE A 10 6.85 -3.56 8.81
N ILE A 11 6.34 -3.68 10.04
CA ILE A 11 6.54 -2.69 11.12
C ILE A 11 6.72 -3.42 12.45
N PRO A 12 7.93 -3.42 13.04
CA PRO A 12 8.18 -4.09 14.32
C PRO A 12 7.30 -3.57 15.45
N ALA A 13 6.79 -4.49 16.29
CA ALA A 13 5.79 -4.23 17.34
C ALA A 13 6.18 -3.07 18.29
N ARG A 14 7.47 -2.83 18.52
CA ARG A 14 7.93 -1.72 19.38
C ARG A 14 7.56 -0.34 18.86
N TYR A 15 7.34 -0.16 17.55
CA TYR A 15 6.95 1.10 16.94
C TYR A 15 5.43 1.36 16.97
N LEU A 16 4.63 0.38 17.40
CA LEU A 16 3.17 0.54 17.56
C LEU A 16 2.79 1.46 18.73
N LYS A 17 3.75 1.76 19.62
CA LYS A 17 3.57 2.67 20.76
C LYS A 17 3.74 4.15 20.39
N LEU A 18 4.04 4.46 19.14
CA LEU A 18 4.13 5.84 18.68
C LEU A 18 2.76 6.51 18.79
N VAL A 19 2.72 7.66 19.44
CA VAL A 19 1.48 8.44 19.67
C VAL A 19 0.95 9.04 18.37
N THR A 20 1.83 9.34 17.43
CA THR A 20 1.48 9.86 16.10
C THR A 20 2.11 9.02 15.00
N PHE A 21 1.49 9.05 13.83
CA PHE A 21 2.02 8.35 12.65
C PHE A 21 3.10 9.14 11.89
N ASP A 22 3.44 10.37 12.31
CA ASP A 22 4.27 11.29 11.51
C ASP A 22 5.64 10.73 11.13
N ARG A 23 6.28 10.02 12.06
CA ARG A 23 7.59 9.39 11.83
C ARG A 23 7.53 7.93 11.36
N MET A 24 6.33 7.39 11.15
CA MET A 24 6.18 5.97 10.88
C MET A 24 6.83 5.53 9.55
N GLY A 25 6.99 6.46 8.61
CA GLY A 25 7.71 6.23 7.36
C GLY A 25 9.21 5.92 7.50
N GLU A 26 9.80 6.13 8.69
CA GLU A 26 11.19 5.76 8.97
C GLU A 26 11.35 4.25 9.24
N PHE A 27 10.27 3.56 9.62
CA PHE A 27 10.32 2.23 10.23
C PHE A 27 9.85 1.04 9.37
N PRO A 28 9.41 1.18 8.09
CA PRO A 28 9.09 0.00 7.30
C PRO A 28 10.30 -0.93 7.22
N PHE A 29 10.07 -2.22 7.51
CA PHE A 29 11.08 -3.27 7.47
C PHE A 29 12.32 -2.98 8.33
N TYR A 30 12.16 -2.28 9.46
CA TYR A 30 13.30 -1.74 10.20
C TYR A 30 14.31 -2.84 10.58
N ASP A 31 13.86 -4.00 11.09
CA ASP A 31 14.73 -5.09 11.51
C ASP A 31 15.37 -5.84 10.33
N GLU A 32 14.74 -5.76 9.14
CA GLU A 32 15.31 -6.28 7.89
C GLU A 32 16.29 -5.29 7.25
N ARG A 33 16.18 -4.00 7.57
CA ARG A 33 16.98 -2.92 7.00
C ARG A 33 18.22 -2.56 7.81
N PHE A 34 18.19 -2.80 9.12
CA PHE A 34 19.26 -2.38 10.03
C PHE A 34 19.71 -3.52 10.93
N ASN A 35 21.00 -3.52 11.25
CA ASN A 35 21.58 -4.34 12.28
C ASN A 35 21.30 -3.73 13.67
N SER A 36 21.59 -4.49 14.74
CA SER A 36 21.41 -4.03 16.14
C SER A 36 22.29 -2.84 16.50
N ASP A 37 23.40 -2.65 15.80
CA ASP A 37 24.31 -1.50 15.94
C ASP A 37 23.91 -0.28 15.11
N GLY A 38 22.77 -0.36 14.37
CA GLY A 38 22.25 0.70 13.51
C GLY A 38 22.86 0.75 12.11
N THR A 39 23.80 -0.13 11.77
CA THR A 39 24.34 -0.21 10.40
C THR A 39 23.32 -0.77 9.42
N GLN A 40 23.34 -0.28 8.20
CA GLN A 40 22.41 -0.70 7.16
C GLN A 40 22.73 -2.09 6.63
N LYS A 41 21.69 -2.90 6.44
CA LYS A 41 21.74 -4.16 5.70
C LYS A 41 21.43 -3.91 4.22
N GLU A 42 21.78 -4.88 3.39
CA GLU A 42 21.34 -4.94 1.99
C GLU A 42 19.82 -5.17 1.95
N HIS A 43 19.06 -4.13 1.56
CA HIS A 43 17.62 -4.18 1.48
C HIS A 43 17.10 -3.11 0.49
N PRO A 44 16.09 -3.40 -0.35
CA PRO A 44 15.59 -2.46 -1.37
C PRO A 44 15.23 -1.07 -0.81
N PHE A 45 14.66 -0.98 0.38
CA PHE A 45 14.31 0.29 1.02
C PHE A 45 15.52 1.12 1.47
N ASN A 46 16.73 0.55 1.48
CA ASN A 46 17.99 1.25 1.76
C ASN A 46 18.73 1.64 0.48
N GLU A 47 18.37 1.05 -0.66
CA GLU A 47 19.06 1.30 -1.92
C GLU A 47 18.70 2.66 -2.52
N PRO A 48 19.67 3.52 -2.84
CA PRO A 48 19.41 4.84 -3.41
C PRO A 48 18.60 4.81 -4.70
N ARG A 49 18.77 3.76 -5.52
CA ARG A 49 18.05 3.59 -6.81
C ARG A 49 16.52 3.44 -6.65
N TYR A 50 16.03 3.08 -5.46
CA TYR A 50 14.61 2.94 -5.19
C TYR A 50 14.02 4.07 -4.33
N GLN A 51 14.83 5.09 -4.01
CA GLN A 51 14.33 6.25 -3.29
C GLN A 51 13.31 7.02 -4.16
N GLY A 52 12.15 7.34 -3.58
CA GLY A 52 11.03 7.96 -4.30
C GLY A 52 10.13 6.99 -5.06
N ALA A 53 10.42 5.67 -5.03
CA ALA A 53 9.50 4.67 -5.55
C ALA A 53 8.15 4.72 -4.83
N ASN A 54 7.06 4.62 -5.59
CA ASN A 54 5.70 4.73 -5.06
C ASN A 54 4.83 3.50 -5.35
N ILE A 55 5.34 2.51 -6.09
CA ILE A 55 4.71 1.20 -6.31
C ILE A 55 5.59 0.14 -5.69
N LEU A 56 5.00 -0.68 -4.80
CA LEU A 56 5.67 -1.81 -4.16
C LEU A 56 5.22 -3.12 -4.79
N PHE A 57 6.17 -3.92 -5.29
CA PHE A 57 5.91 -5.28 -5.74
C PHE A 57 6.15 -6.28 -4.62
N VAL A 58 5.19 -7.19 -4.40
CA VAL A 58 5.25 -8.19 -3.33
C VAL A 58 4.83 -9.57 -3.85
N ASN A 59 5.27 -10.61 -3.13
CA ASN A 59 4.90 -11.97 -3.45
C ASN A 59 3.59 -12.39 -2.74
N LYS A 60 3.42 -13.69 -2.57
CA LYS A 60 2.24 -14.32 -2.00
C LYS A 60 2.08 -14.03 -0.50
N ASP A 61 0.81 -13.86 -0.07
CA ASP A 61 0.40 -13.75 1.34
C ASP A 61 1.11 -12.59 2.08
N PHE A 62 1.17 -11.42 1.44
CA PHE A 62 1.76 -10.24 2.05
C PHE A 62 0.82 -9.63 3.10
N GLY A 63 1.39 -9.22 4.24
CA GLY A 63 0.66 -8.58 5.33
C GLY A 63 -0.10 -9.57 6.22
N ILE A 64 0.34 -10.84 6.32
CA ILE A 64 -0.19 -11.81 7.28
C ILE A 64 0.11 -11.38 8.72
N GLY A 65 -0.49 -12.04 9.70
CA GLY A 65 -0.28 -11.79 11.13
C GLY A 65 -1.33 -10.86 11.72
N SER A 66 -0.93 -9.99 12.63
CA SER A 66 -1.85 -9.14 13.38
C SER A 66 -2.53 -8.09 12.51
N SER A 67 -3.83 -7.86 12.80
CA SER A 67 -4.61 -6.78 12.16
C SER A 67 -4.10 -5.40 12.61
N ARG A 68 -3.12 -4.85 11.88
CA ARG A 68 -2.50 -3.57 12.24
C ARG A 68 -2.57 -2.60 11.08
N GLU A 69 -3.30 -1.51 11.28
CA GLU A 69 -3.27 -0.35 10.38
C GLU A 69 -1.87 0.24 10.24
N HIS A 70 -1.01 0.06 11.26
CA HIS A 70 0.36 0.56 11.28
C HIS A 70 1.22 0.06 10.11
N ALA A 71 1.01 -1.17 9.65
CA ALA A 71 1.80 -1.73 8.55
C ALA A 71 1.56 -0.95 7.22
N PRO A 72 0.34 -0.80 6.71
CA PRO A 72 0.11 0.05 5.53
C PRO A 72 0.38 1.53 5.81
N GLN A 73 0.17 2.05 7.05
CA GLN A 73 0.56 3.42 7.43
C GLN A 73 2.07 3.65 7.25
N ALA A 74 2.89 2.72 7.69
CA ALA A 74 4.34 2.82 7.56
C ALA A 74 4.76 2.86 6.08
N LEU A 75 4.20 1.98 5.24
CA LEU A 75 4.48 1.96 3.81
C LEU A 75 4.04 3.25 3.13
N MET A 76 2.83 3.73 3.42
CA MET A 76 2.30 4.98 2.86
C MET A 76 3.18 6.18 3.21
N ARG A 77 3.61 6.29 4.46
CA ARG A 77 4.45 7.40 4.92
C ARG A 77 5.88 7.31 4.43
N TRP A 78 6.35 6.13 4.08
CA TRP A 78 7.62 5.99 3.35
C TRP A 78 7.50 6.52 1.91
N GLY A 79 6.30 6.54 1.33
CA GLY A 79 6.01 7.04 -0.02
C GLY A 79 5.27 6.05 -0.93
N ILE A 80 4.97 4.83 -0.46
CA ILE A 80 4.23 3.85 -1.25
C ILE A 80 2.78 4.33 -1.44
N LYS A 81 2.35 4.37 -2.69
CA LYS A 81 0.99 4.77 -3.11
C LYS A 81 0.19 3.61 -3.69
N ALA A 82 0.82 2.53 -4.08
CA ALA A 82 0.17 1.33 -4.59
C ALA A 82 0.99 0.08 -4.28
N ILE A 83 0.33 -1.05 -4.13
CA ILE A 83 0.97 -2.35 -3.92
C ILE A 83 0.45 -3.33 -4.97
N VAL A 84 1.34 -4.03 -5.65
CA VAL A 84 1.03 -5.04 -6.67
C VAL A 84 1.62 -6.37 -6.21
N GLY A 85 0.79 -7.39 -6.03
CA GLY A 85 1.21 -8.66 -5.45
C GLY A 85 0.50 -9.89 -6.02
N GLU A 86 0.92 -11.06 -5.56
CA GLU A 86 0.19 -12.30 -5.84
C GLU A 86 -1.08 -12.42 -4.99
N SER A 87 -0.94 -12.18 -3.69
CA SER A 87 -2.04 -12.21 -2.72
C SER A 87 -1.68 -11.45 -1.44
N TYR A 88 -2.72 -11.11 -0.68
CA TYR A 88 -2.62 -10.38 0.59
C TYR A 88 -3.44 -11.09 1.66
N ALA A 89 -3.08 -10.86 2.93
CA ALA A 89 -4.00 -11.11 4.02
C ALA A 89 -5.19 -10.15 3.91
N SER A 90 -6.42 -10.65 4.09
CA SER A 90 -7.65 -9.90 3.86
C SER A 90 -7.74 -8.61 4.69
N ILE A 91 -7.25 -8.66 5.93
CA ILE A 91 -7.27 -7.50 6.83
C ILE A 91 -6.26 -6.43 6.35
N PHE A 92 -5.07 -6.83 5.89
CA PHE A 92 -4.09 -5.91 5.32
C PHE A 92 -4.64 -5.23 4.06
N GLU A 93 -5.24 -6.01 3.15
CA GLU A 93 -5.88 -5.50 1.93
C GLU A 93 -7.00 -4.49 2.26
N GLY A 94 -7.84 -4.82 3.26
CA GLY A 94 -8.90 -3.91 3.75
C GLY A 94 -8.35 -2.61 4.35
N ASN A 95 -7.28 -2.69 5.15
CA ASN A 95 -6.63 -1.50 5.72
C ASN A 95 -5.99 -0.62 4.64
N CYS A 96 -5.40 -1.22 3.60
CA CYS A 96 -4.91 -0.46 2.44
C CYS A 96 -6.04 0.30 1.76
N LEU A 97 -7.20 -0.33 1.53
CA LEU A 97 -8.37 0.31 0.94
C LEU A 97 -8.82 1.53 1.77
N LEU A 98 -8.95 1.37 3.09
CA LEU A 98 -9.37 2.47 4.00
C LEU A 98 -8.42 3.66 4.01
N MET A 99 -7.20 3.47 3.51
CA MET A 99 -6.17 4.50 3.38
C MET A 99 -6.00 5.01 1.94
N GLY A 100 -6.83 4.54 1.01
CA GLY A 100 -6.74 4.91 -0.39
C GLY A 100 -5.54 4.32 -1.13
N ILE A 101 -4.98 3.22 -0.63
CA ILE A 101 -3.86 2.51 -1.25
C ILE A 101 -4.42 1.32 -2.04
N PRO A 102 -4.38 1.32 -3.38
CA PRO A 102 -4.71 0.14 -4.16
C PRO A 102 -3.72 -1.00 -3.86
N ALA A 103 -4.25 -2.12 -3.37
CA ALA A 103 -3.57 -3.40 -3.24
C ALA A 103 -4.13 -4.34 -4.32
N VAL A 104 -3.47 -4.39 -5.47
CA VAL A 104 -3.96 -5.13 -6.65
C VAL A 104 -3.21 -6.44 -6.83
N LYS A 105 -3.86 -7.42 -7.45
CA LYS A 105 -3.33 -8.78 -7.63
C LYS A 105 -2.96 -9.04 -9.08
N THR A 106 -1.93 -9.86 -9.29
CA THR A 106 -1.60 -10.44 -10.59
C THR A 106 -0.96 -11.81 -10.40
N SER A 107 -0.66 -12.52 -11.49
CA SER A 107 -0.12 -13.86 -11.37
C SER A 107 1.31 -13.88 -10.83
N LYS A 108 1.71 -15.01 -10.26
CA LYS A 108 3.07 -15.25 -9.77
C LYS A 108 4.13 -14.98 -10.85
N GLU A 109 3.85 -15.45 -12.06
CA GLU A 109 4.74 -15.29 -13.22
C GLU A 109 4.90 -13.81 -13.57
N SER A 110 3.79 -13.05 -13.54
CA SER A 110 3.79 -11.62 -13.79
C SER A 110 4.60 -10.87 -12.73
N ILE A 111 4.39 -11.18 -11.44
CA ILE A 111 5.17 -10.57 -10.34
C ILE A 111 6.67 -10.86 -10.51
N GLY A 112 7.02 -12.14 -10.78
CA GLY A 112 8.41 -12.51 -11.02
C GLY A 112 9.05 -11.72 -12.15
N SER A 113 8.35 -11.59 -13.28
CA SER A 113 8.83 -10.82 -14.44
C SER A 113 8.97 -9.31 -14.13
N LEU A 114 8.01 -8.72 -13.41
CA LEU A 114 8.07 -7.30 -13.04
C LEU A 114 9.24 -7.00 -12.09
N MET A 115 9.49 -7.89 -11.12
CA MET A 115 10.63 -7.77 -10.20
C MET A 115 11.98 -7.95 -10.93
N GLU A 116 12.06 -8.89 -11.89
CA GLU A 116 13.27 -9.11 -12.70
C GLU A 116 13.60 -7.88 -13.56
N ILE A 117 12.56 -7.25 -14.14
CA ILE A 117 12.73 -6.01 -14.90
C ILE A 117 13.30 -4.90 -14.02
N LEU A 118 12.78 -4.72 -12.81
CA LEU A 118 13.31 -3.73 -11.85
C LEU A 118 14.76 -4.02 -11.46
N ASN A 119 15.12 -5.29 -11.27
CA ASN A 119 16.48 -5.66 -10.92
C ASN A 119 17.48 -5.36 -12.04
N THR A 120 17.07 -5.58 -13.29
CA THR A 120 17.92 -5.38 -14.47
C THR A 120 17.90 -3.94 -14.98
N ASN A 121 16.77 -3.25 -14.82
CA ASN A 121 16.55 -1.88 -15.30
C ASN A 121 15.82 -1.06 -14.23
N PRO A 122 16.50 -0.60 -13.18
CA PRO A 122 15.88 0.12 -12.05
C PRO A 122 15.20 1.44 -12.44
N GLU A 123 15.59 2.03 -13.56
CA GLU A 123 14.99 3.24 -14.13
C GLU A 123 13.63 3.00 -14.82
N THR A 124 13.14 1.76 -14.83
CA THR A 124 11.86 1.44 -15.49
C THR A 124 10.71 2.09 -14.73
N GLU A 125 9.96 2.94 -15.42
CA GLU A 125 8.74 3.54 -14.88
C GLU A 125 7.54 2.63 -15.11
N PHE A 126 6.78 2.41 -14.04
CA PHE A 126 5.54 1.65 -14.06
C PHE A 126 4.33 2.57 -13.87
N THR A 127 3.28 2.31 -14.64
CA THR A 127 1.99 2.99 -14.51
C THR A 127 0.92 1.98 -14.14
N LEU A 128 0.32 2.13 -12.98
CA LEU A 128 -0.87 1.37 -12.56
C LEU A 128 -2.12 2.16 -12.94
N ASP A 129 -3.00 1.53 -13.70
CA ASP A 129 -4.28 2.07 -14.12
C ASP A 129 -5.42 1.17 -13.62
N LEU A 130 -6.23 1.72 -12.71
CA LEU A 130 -7.34 0.99 -12.10
C LEU A 130 -8.55 0.90 -13.03
N ASP A 131 -8.72 1.82 -13.96
CA ASP A 131 -9.87 1.79 -14.88
C ASP A 131 -9.69 0.73 -15.95
N SER A 132 -8.53 0.65 -16.55
CA SER A 132 -8.19 -0.41 -17.50
C SER A 132 -7.77 -1.71 -16.83
N LYS A 133 -7.62 -1.72 -15.49
CA LYS A 133 -7.12 -2.86 -14.70
C LYS A 133 -5.80 -3.40 -15.23
N THR A 134 -4.85 -2.51 -15.43
CA THR A 134 -3.53 -2.87 -15.97
C THR A 134 -2.38 -2.20 -15.22
N ILE A 135 -1.23 -2.86 -15.20
CA ILE A 135 0.06 -2.22 -14.98
C ILE A 135 0.86 -2.23 -16.27
N SER A 136 1.42 -1.10 -16.64
CA SER A 136 2.21 -0.95 -17.86
C SER A 136 3.58 -0.36 -17.57
N TYR A 137 4.53 -0.69 -18.43
CA TYR A 137 5.90 -0.18 -18.40
C TYR A 137 6.47 -0.11 -19.82
N SER A 138 7.55 0.65 -19.99
CA SER A 138 8.27 0.73 -21.24
C SER A 138 9.75 0.40 -21.03
N TYR A 139 10.32 -0.41 -21.91
CA TYR A 139 11.76 -0.66 -21.88
C TYR A 139 12.54 0.57 -22.34
N PRO A 140 13.54 1.03 -21.58
CA PRO A 140 14.35 2.18 -21.98
C PRO A 140 15.05 2.01 -23.32
N GLN A 141 15.36 0.77 -23.71
CA GLN A 141 16.20 0.43 -24.87
C GLN A 141 15.46 0.39 -26.20
N ASN A 142 14.16 0.10 -26.22
CA ASN A 142 13.39 -0.09 -27.48
C ASN A 142 11.99 0.54 -27.48
N GLY A 143 11.63 1.27 -26.44
CA GLY A 143 10.37 2.06 -26.35
C GLY A 143 9.07 1.25 -26.41
N GLY A 144 9.15 -0.08 -26.43
CA GLY A 144 7.99 -0.95 -26.49
C GLY A 144 7.20 -0.95 -25.18
N LYS A 145 5.95 -0.43 -25.21
CA LYS A 145 5.05 -0.51 -24.06
C LYS A 145 4.62 -1.96 -23.83
N ARG A 146 4.75 -2.42 -22.61
CA ARG A 146 4.24 -3.71 -22.13
C ARG A 146 3.09 -3.47 -21.17
N VAL A 147 2.09 -4.37 -21.20
CA VAL A 147 0.88 -4.26 -20.38
C VAL A 147 0.64 -5.60 -19.72
N VAL A 148 0.42 -5.60 -18.42
CA VAL A 148 0.10 -6.77 -17.61
C VAL A 148 -1.26 -6.52 -16.95
N GLY A 149 -2.18 -7.49 -17.06
CA GLY A 149 -3.47 -7.42 -16.39
C GLY A 149 -3.34 -7.54 -14.87
N ILE A 150 -4.15 -6.79 -14.15
CA ILE A 150 -4.28 -6.88 -12.70
C ILE A 150 -5.72 -7.22 -12.32
N ASP A 151 -5.88 -7.81 -11.13
CA ASP A 151 -7.18 -8.06 -10.53
C ASP A 151 -7.36 -7.20 -9.27
N ILE A 152 -8.56 -6.64 -9.15
CA ILE A 152 -9.02 -5.88 -7.99
C ILE A 152 -10.53 -6.07 -7.85
N PRO A 153 -11.06 -6.35 -6.65
CA PRO A 153 -12.50 -6.43 -6.43
C PRO A 153 -13.20 -5.14 -6.88
N GLU A 154 -14.28 -5.28 -7.63
CA GLU A 154 -14.97 -4.12 -8.23
C GLU A 154 -15.45 -3.07 -7.21
N PRO A 155 -15.93 -3.46 -6.00
CA PRO A 155 -16.24 -2.47 -4.96
C PRO A 155 -15.01 -1.67 -4.51
N TYR A 156 -13.83 -2.31 -4.44
CA TYR A 156 -12.57 -1.64 -4.05
C TYR A 156 -12.11 -0.69 -5.15
N ARG A 157 -12.15 -1.15 -6.41
CA ARG A 157 -11.82 -0.32 -7.56
C ARG A 157 -12.64 0.97 -7.56
N ARG A 158 -13.98 0.85 -7.46
CA ARG A 158 -14.88 2.01 -7.41
C ARG A 158 -14.58 2.93 -6.24
N ALA A 159 -14.43 2.38 -5.04
CA ALA A 159 -14.11 3.19 -3.87
C ALA A 159 -12.84 4.02 -4.08
N LEU A 160 -11.81 3.44 -4.69
CA LEU A 160 -10.54 4.12 -4.95
C LEU A 160 -10.66 5.17 -6.08
N THR A 161 -11.33 4.84 -7.19
CA THR A 161 -11.46 5.76 -8.34
C THR A 161 -12.45 6.91 -8.09
N GLU A 162 -13.50 6.67 -7.30
CA GLU A 162 -14.50 7.67 -6.93
C GLU A 162 -14.14 8.45 -5.66
N GLY A 163 -13.10 8.03 -4.93
CA GLY A 163 -12.67 8.68 -3.67
C GLY A 163 -13.62 8.41 -2.49
N THR A 164 -14.46 7.37 -2.58
CA THR A 164 -15.43 7.01 -1.55
C THR A 164 -14.85 6.13 -0.43
N TRP A 165 -13.58 5.76 -0.54
CA TRP A 165 -12.83 5.07 0.51
C TRP A 165 -12.62 5.93 1.77
N ASP A 166 -12.59 7.27 1.62
CA ASP A 166 -12.45 8.21 2.73
C ASP A 166 -13.81 8.55 3.34
N SER A 167 -14.24 7.74 4.30
CA SER A 167 -15.51 7.92 5.02
C SER A 167 -15.59 9.28 5.75
N THR A 168 -14.47 9.79 6.26
CA THR A 168 -14.42 11.09 6.93
C THR A 168 -14.70 12.22 5.95
N ARG A 169 -14.08 12.19 4.79
CA ARG A 169 -14.35 13.16 3.71
C ARG A 169 -15.80 13.09 3.24
N MET A 170 -16.37 11.88 3.14
CA MET A 170 -17.78 11.70 2.79
C MET A 170 -18.73 12.31 3.83
N LEU A 171 -18.42 12.16 5.13
CA LEU A 171 -19.18 12.80 6.21
C LEU A 171 -19.08 14.31 6.13
N TYR A 172 -17.89 14.87 5.94
CA TYR A 172 -17.69 16.32 5.76
C TYR A 172 -18.45 16.86 4.56
N ALA A 173 -18.43 16.17 3.42
CA ALA A 173 -19.19 16.57 2.22
C ALA A 173 -20.72 16.56 2.44
N ASN A 174 -21.20 15.84 3.46
CA ASN A 174 -22.63 15.73 3.80
C ASN A 174 -22.99 16.31 5.17
N MET A 175 -22.20 17.27 5.69
CA MET A 175 -22.36 17.81 7.05
C MET A 175 -23.78 18.31 7.35
N ASP A 176 -24.51 18.88 6.37
CA ASP A 176 -25.88 19.32 6.59
C ASP A 176 -26.83 18.15 6.88
N LYS A 177 -26.65 17.02 6.17
CA LYS A 177 -27.41 15.78 6.44
C LYS A 177 -27.03 15.17 7.79
N VAL A 178 -25.73 15.24 8.15
CA VAL A 178 -25.25 14.78 9.46
C VAL A 178 -25.90 15.59 10.59
N ARG A 179 -25.92 16.90 10.49
CA ARG A 179 -26.58 17.81 11.46
C ARG A 179 -28.08 17.54 11.57
N GLN A 180 -28.79 17.44 10.44
CA GLN A 180 -30.22 17.11 10.42
C GLN A 180 -30.51 15.75 11.08
N THR A 181 -29.64 14.76 10.86
CA THR A 181 -29.77 13.45 11.49
C THR A 181 -29.52 13.53 13.00
N ALA A 182 -28.48 14.25 13.42
CA ALA A 182 -28.17 14.46 14.83
C ALA A 182 -29.31 15.16 15.58
N GLU A 183 -29.98 16.15 14.96
CA GLU A 183 -31.14 16.82 15.55
C GLU A 183 -32.36 15.90 15.74
N ARG A 184 -32.49 14.85 14.93
CA ARG A 184 -33.58 13.85 15.06
C ARG A 184 -33.31 12.79 16.12
N LEU A 185 -32.03 12.52 16.41
CA LEU A 185 -31.64 11.50 17.37
C LEU A 185 -31.73 12.04 18.81
N GLN A 186 -32.77 11.60 19.55
CA GLN A 186 -32.96 12.04 20.94
C GLN A 186 -31.81 11.62 21.86
N GLN A 187 -31.12 10.51 21.55
CA GLN A 187 -30.01 9.97 22.34
C GLN A 187 -28.76 10.86 22.38
N ILE A 188 -28.63 11.75 21.42
CA ILE A 188 -27.48 12.69 21.35
C ILE A 188 -27.86 14.14 21.65
N ARG A 189 -29.12 14.38 22.04
CA ARG A 189 -29.55 15.69 22.55
C ARG A 189 -29.05 15.84 23.98
N GLY A 190 -27.98 16.57 24.18
CA GLY A 190 -27.44 16.86 25.52
C GLY A 190 -25.93 16.67 25.65
N PHE A 191 -25.23 16.41 24.55
CA PHE A 191 -23.76 16.48 24.44
C PHE A 191 -23.32 17.76 23.80
#